data_a3045fe36d313db435f57dabcc90b5e0
#
_entry.id   a3045fe36d313db435f57dabcc90b5e0
#
_cell.length_a   1.000
_cell.length_b   1.000
_cell.length_c   1.000
_cell.angle_alpha   90.00
_cell.angle_beta   90.00
_cell.angle_gamma   90.00
#
_symmetry.space_group_name_H-M   'P 1'
#
loop_
_entity.id
_entity.type
_entity.pdbx_description
1 polymer ?
#
loop_
_entity_poly.entity_id
_entity_poly.type
_entity_poly.pdbx_seq_one_letter_code
_entity_poly.pdbx_strand_id
1 'polypeptide(L)'
;MTDTISLFTMKKKRALFAVLSAFLPFLAFGQMMPDSTVQVCAYWQKGDRAVYECKSTTVTIDKDGNEKTTQASSETRIFDVIDATEHSYVLQTSYKDVFNSNMSLGVGADVFGKVAEGIVIKTQTNEFGTVQGLVNVEELTEALKQTIPLSVDAALARQDKKVLKELGLTRQGLIDTYTEQLCRPETITLACLDDVLPLLFYHGARLSLKDEYTVKQELHNPFPNTKGTIQVDMNFWVDEELSDSTSVVIRSYFQVDNEAMTPFLRESMLSMTTSVIPEGISAEEVGKELDAGIAEAHMLATMEQFSATEIDLATGWTTQWWNKRRVTITSDEGETQTVAEKEVTITDE
;
A
#
# COMPACT_ATOMS: atom_id res chain seq x y z
N MET A 1 -9.64 -9.23 25.24
CA MET A 1 -9.50 -7.92 24.58
C MET A 1 -8.34 -7.12 25.18
N THR A 2 -7.14 -7.71 25.36
CA THR A 2 -6.02 -7.08 26.09
C THR A 2 -4.65 -7.44 25.53
N ASP A 3 -4.54 -8.05 24.33
CA ASP A 3 -3.25 -8.59 23.87
C ASP A 3 -2.63 -7.94 22.61
N THR A 4 -3.14 -6.80 22.14
CA THR A 4 -2.65 -6.21 20.88
C THR A 4 -1.75 -4.97 21.08
N ILE A 5 -1.46 -4.56 22.30
CA ILE A 5 -0.73 -3.29 22.58
C ILE A 5 0.77 -3.51 22.84
N SER A 6 1.24 -4.76 22.92
CA SER A 6 2.61 -5.08 23.37
C SER A 6 3.72 -4.97 22.30
N LEU A 7 3.41 -4.62 21.05
CA LEU A 7 4.41 -4.66 19.95
C LEU A 7 5.14 -3.34 19.68
N PHE A 8 4.71 -2.23 20.28
CA PHE A 8 5.39 -0.94 20.11
C PHE A 8 6.39 -0.65 21.26
N THR A 9 7.28 -1.58 21.56
CA THR A 9 8.51 -1.21 22.28
C THR A 9 9.59 -0.93 21.24
N MET A 10 9.53 0.24 20.63
CA MET A 10 10.59 0.73 19.76
C MET A 10 11.87 0.86 20.57
N LYS A 11 12.85 0.03 20.26
CA LYS A 11 14.21 0.20 20.78
C LYS A 11 14.75 1.51 20.20
N LYS A 12 14.84 2.56 21.03
CA LYS A 12 15.49 3.83 20.69
C LYS A 12 16.93 3.56 20.26
N LYS A 13 17.18 3.32 18.98
CA LYS A 13 18.49 3.46 18.39
C LYS A 13 18.59 4.90 17.89
N ARG A 14 19.22 5.74 18.70
CA ARG A 14 19.59 7.10 18.30
C ARG A 14 20.68 6.99 17.23
N ALA A 15 20.32 7.22 15.96
CA ALA A 15 21.30 7.51 14.93
C ALA A 15 21.76 8.96 15.13
N LEU A 16 23.01 9.11 15.45
CA LEU A 16 23.67 10.42 15.59
C LEU A 16 24.10 10.84 14.18
N PHE A 17 23.24 11.54 13.44
CA PHE A 17 23.67 12.26 12.24
C PHE A 17 24.40 13.53 12.64
N ALA A 18 25.71 13.43 12.83
CA ALA A 18 26.58 14.57 12.93
C ALA A 18 27.08 14.93 11.53
N VAL A 19 26.31 15.70 10.77
CA VAL A 19 26.81 16.42 9.61
C VAL A 19 27.00 17.87 9.99
N LEU A 20 28.24 18.27 9.94
CA LEU A 20 28.73 19.63 10.09
C LEU A 20 28.13 20.49 8.96
N SER A 21 27.01 21.14 9.17
CA SER A 21 26.57 22.30 8.39
C SER A 21 26.77 23.56 9.24
N ALA A 22 27.99 24.10 9.15
CA ALA A 22 28.22 25.47 9.52
C ALA A 22 27.55 26.38 8.48
N PHE A 23 26.78 27.35 9.00
CA PHE A 23 26.10 28.49 8.38
C PHE A 23 24.61 28.28 8.04
N LEU A 24 23.83 28.49 9.05
CA LEU A 24 22.82 29.55 9.25
C LEU A 24 22.08 29.25 10.55
N PRO A 25 21.98 30.16 11.52
CA PRO A 25 21.13 29.96 12.67
C PRO A 25 19.70 30.35 12.31
N PHE A 26 19.05 29.60 11.44
CA PHE A 26 17.62 29.48 11.55
C PHE A 26 17.41 28.44 12.64
N LEU A 27 16.89 28.92 13.75
CA LEU A 27 16.43 28.13 14.87
C LEU A 27 15.52 27.04 14.31
N ALA A 28 16.04 25.85 14.12
CA ALA A 28 15.26 24.63 14.00
C ALA A 28 14.59 24.42 15.37
N PHE A 29 13.62 25.27 15.68
CA PHE A 29 12.64 24.94 16.69
C PHE A 29 11.90 23.75 16.11
N GLY A 30 12.01 22.62 16.76
CA GLY A 30 11.24 21.44 16.42
C GLY A 30 9.82 21.84 16.11
N GLN A 31 9.21 21.17 15.16
CA GLN A 31 7.87 21.46 14.62
C GLN A 31 6.76 21.46 15.70
N MET A 32 7.11 21.17 16.96
CA MET A 32 6.24 21.33 18.12
C MET A 32 6.09 22.82 18.47
N MET A 33 4.87 23.34 18.24
CA MET A 33 4.55 24.72 18.49
C MET A 33 4.14 24.96 19.96
N PRO A 34 4.30 26.20 20.50
CA PRO A 34 3.93 26.52 21.87
C PRO A 34 2.43 26.30 22.17
N ASP A 35 1.57 26.26 21.16
CA ASP A 35 0.13 26.02 21.27
C ASP A 35 -0.27 24.55 21.30
N SER A 36 0.68 23.64 21.55
CA SER A 36 0.48 22.19 21.54
C SER A 36 0.03 21.65 20.17
N THR A 37 0.53 22.22 19.09
CA THR A 37 0.38 21.68 17.74
C THR A 37 1.73 21.24 17.19
N VAL A 38 1.71 20.30 16.26
CA VAL A 38 2.86 19.89 15.47
C VAL A 38 2.60 20.21 14.01
N GLN A 39 3.60 20.84 13.35
CA GLN A 39 3.57 21.05 11.91
C GLN A 39 4.45 19.98 11.25
N VAL A 40 3.88 19.12 10.42
CA VAL A 40 4.64 18.08 9.70
C VAL A 40 5.14 18.68 8.38
N CYS A 41 6.46 18.87 8.30
CA CYS A 41 7.11 19.46 7.12
C CYS A 41 8.36 18.67 6.71
N ALA A 42 8.63 18.68 5.42
CA ALA A 42 9.90 18.27 4.86
C ALA A 42 10.94 19.38 5.00
N TYR A 43 12.18 19.00 5.33
CA TYR A 43 13.35 19.90 5.35
C TYR A 43 14.48 19.34 4.49
N TRP A 44 14.08 18.79 3.35
CA TRP A 44 15.00 18.09 2.49
C TRP A 44 15.84 19.04 1.63
N GLN A 45 17.02 18.58 1.30
CA GLN A 45 17.92 19.26 0.38
C GLN A 45 18.21 18.34 -0.82
N LYS A 46 18.57 18.95 -1.94
CA LYS A 46 19.03 18.17 -3.10
C LYS A 46 20.23 17.32 -2.74
N GLY A 47 20.13 16.02 -2.96
CA GLY A 47 21.12 15.03 -2.61
C GLY A 47 20.84 14.29 -1.31
N ASP A 48 19.83 14.71 -0.53
CA ASP A 48 19.39 13.92 0.63
C ASP A 48 18.81 12.58 0.18
N ARG A 49 19.02 11.58 1.03
CA ARG A 49 18.61 10.22 0.78
C ARG A 49 17.98 9.61 2.03
N ALA A 50 16.93 8.81 1.82
CA ALA A 50 16.37 7.94 2.83
C ALA A 50 16.24 6.52 2.25
N VAL A 51 16.64 5.52 3.03
CA VAL A 51 16.59 4.11 2.66
C VAL A 51 15.66 3.38 3.61
N TYR A 52 14.74 2.60 3.06
CA TYR A 52 13.72 1.90 3.83
C TYR A 52 13.78 0.40 3.58
N GLU A 53 13.71 -0.37 4.64
CA GLU A 53 13.29 -1.77 4.58
C GLU A 53 11.76 -1.83 4.59
N CYS A 54 11.19 -2.48 3.59
CA CYS A 54 9.75 -2.71 3.49
C CYS A 54 9.48 -4.20 3.61
N LYS A 55 8.51 -4.58 4.46
CA LYS A 55 8.06 -5.96 4.65
C LYS A 55 6.54 -6.01 4.61
N SER A 56 5.98 -7.02 3.96
CA SER A 56 4.55 -7.25 3.95
C SER A 56 4.25 -8.73 4.10
N THR A 57 3.23 -9.05 4.89
CA THR A 57 2.71 -10.41 5.04
C THR A 57 1.20 -10.39 4.94
N THR A 58 0.64 -11.46 4.34
CA THR A 58 -0.79 -11.73 4.37
C THR A 58 -1.00 -13.12 4.96
N VAL A 59 -1.84 -13.20 5.97
CA VAL A 59 -2.19 -14.43 6.68
C VAL A 59 -3.69 -14.64 6.54
N THR A 60 -4.10 -15.85 6.20
CA THR A 60 -5.50 -16.28 6.31
C THR A 60 -5.67 -17.12 7.57
N ILE A 61 -6.68 -16.80 8.34
CA ILE A 61 -7.07 -17.54 9.55
C ILE A 61 -8.40 -18.21 9.22
N ASP A 62 -8.43 -19.54 9.26
CA ASP A 62 -9.65 -20.30 8.97
C ASP A 62 -10.60 -20.33 10.19
N LYS A 63 -11.78 -20.93 10.00
CA LYS A 63 -12.81 -21.07 11.04
C LYS A 63 -12.37 -21.84 12.28
N ASP A 64 -11.34 -22.66 12.18
CA ASP A 64 -10.78 -23.44 13.27
C ASP A 64 -9.63 -22.70 13.97
N GLY A 65 -9.30 -21.49 13.52
CA GLY A 65 -8.23 -20.66 14.04
C GLY A 65 -6.83 -21.02 13.52
N ASN A 66 -6.74 -21.85 12.48
CA ASN A 66 -5.45 -22.18 11.89
C ASN A 66 -4.97 -21.04 10.97
N GLU A 67 -3.74 -20.63 11.19
CA GLU A 67 -3.10 -19.58 10.42
C GLU A 67 -2.30 -20.15 9.26
N LYS A 68 -2.42 -19.51 8.09
CA LYS A 68 -1.64 -19.81 6.90
C LYS A 68 -1.16 -18.52 6.26
N THR A 69 0.17 -18.34 6.19
CA THR A 69 0.75 -17.27 5.38
C THR A 69 0.46 -17.53 3.91
N THR A 70 -0.26 -16.63 3.27
CA THR A 70 -0.65 -16.72 1.86
C THR A 70 0.23 -15.87 0.96
N GLN A 71 0.83 -14.81 1.51
CA GLN A 71 1.76 -13.94 0.81
C GLN A 71 2.81 -13.38 1.77
N ALA A 72 4.04 -13.26 1.31
CA ALA A 72 5.11 -12.51 1.96
C ALA A 72 5.91 -11.77 0.89
N SER A 73 6.27 -10.51 1.16
CA SER A 73 7.14 -9.72 0.31
C SER A 73 8.09 -8.86 1.12
N SER A 74 9.22 -8.54 0.54
CA SER A 74 10.18 -7.58 1.09
C SER A 74 10.90 -6.84 -0.03
N GLU A 75 11.31 -5.62 0.25
CA GLU A 75 12.11 -4.79 -0.65
C GLU A 75 12.90 -3.76 0.13
N THR A 76 14.00 -3.29 -0.45
CA THR A 76 14.67 -2.05 -0.04
C THR A 76 14.18 -0.94 -0.96
N ARG A 77 13.62 0.12 -0.38
CA ARG A 77 13.12 1.28 -1.10
C ARG A 77 14.01 2.48 -0.81
N ILE A 78 14.48 3.15 -1.85
CA ILE A 78 15.41 4.27 -1.76
C ILE A 78 14.72 5.52 -2.27
N PHE A 79 14.69 6.57 -1.44
CA PHE A 79 14.24 7.90 -1.82
C PHE A 79 15.46 8.82 -1.96
N ASP A 80 15.67 9.38 -3.14
CA ASP A 80 16.67 10.40 -3.42
C ASP A 80 15.97 11.73 -3.70
N VAL A 81 16.35 12.80 -3.03
CA VAL A 81 15.92 14.16 -3.37
C VAL A 81 16.75 14.64 -4.56
N ILE A 82 16.20 14.50 -5.77
CA ILE A 82 16.93 14.83 -7.01
C ILE A 82 16.82 16.30 -7.39
N ASP A 83 15.80 17.00 -6.89
CA ASP A 83 15.69 18.45 -7.02
C ASP A 83 14.97 19.05 -5.81
N ALA A 84 15.38 20.28 -5.43
CA ALA A 84 14.83 21.04 -4.31
C ALA A 84 14.83 22.52 -4.66
N THR A 85 13.67 23.16 -4.52
CA THR A 85 13.46 24.60 -4.72
C THR A 85 12.81 25.20 -3.48
N GLU A 86 12.59 26.51 -3.44
CA GLU A 86 11.84 27.16 -2.36
C GLU A 86 10.38 26.70 -2.26
N HIS A 87 9.82 26.06 -3.30
CA HIS A 87 8.41 25.74 -3.40
C HIS A 87 8.10 24.27 -3.63
N SER A 88 9.12 23.43 -3.84
CA SER A 88 8.89 22.03 -4.20
C SER A 88 10.14 21.17 -4.07
N TYR A 89 9.91 19.85 -3.92
CA TYR A 89 10.93 18.83 -4.07
C TYR A 89 10.53 17.85 -5.19
N VAL A 90 11.54 17.22 -5.79
CA VAL A 90 11.35 16.05 -6.65
C VAL A 90 12.07 14.88 -5.99
N LEU A 91 11.29 13.88 -5.57
CA LEU A 91 11.79 12.63 -5.02
C LEU A 91 11.89 11.58 -6.11
N GLN A 92 13.02 10.92 -6.19
CA GLN A 92 13.21 9.72 -7.00
C GLN A 92 13.13 8.50 -6.10
N THR A 93 12.19 7.60 -6.37
CA THR A 93 12.05 6.32 -5.66
C THR A 93 12.57 5.21 -6.54
N SER A 94 13.43 4.36 -5.99
CA SER A 94 13.96 3.16 -6.63
C SER A 94 13.93 1.97 -5.66
N TYR A 95 14.06 0.75 -6.21
CA TYR A 95 13.88 -0.49 -5.47
C TYR A 95 15.10 -1.38 -5.61
N LYS A 96 15.43 -2.13 -4.55
CA LYS A 96 16.45 -3.18 -4.52
C LYS A 96 15.94 -4.38 -3.70
N ASP A 97 16.58 -5.52 -3.88
CA ASP A 97 16.34 -6.74 -3.10
C ASP A 97 14.87 -7.14 -3.04
N VAL A 98 14.17 -6.95 -4.17
CA VAL A 98 12.71 -7.17 -4.26
C VAL A 98 12.41 -8.67 -4.23
N PHE A 99 11.68 -9.10 -3.21
CA PHE A 99 11.18 -10.45 -3.04
C PHE A 99 9.67 -10.48 -2.91
N ASN A 100 9.02 -11.46 -3.54
CA ASN A 100 7.58 -11.72 -3.38
C ASN A 100 7.32 -13.22 -3.47
N SER A 101 6.74 -13.82 -2.43
CA SER A 101 6.48 -15.26 -2.35
C SER A 101 5.30 -15.70 -3.20
N ASN A 102 4.38 -14.79 -3.52
CA ASN A 102 3.13 -15.12 -4.18
C ASN A 102 3.01 -14.39 -5.52
N MET A 103 3.35 -15.11 -6.58
CA MET A 103 3.41 -14.55 -7.91
C MET A 103 2.17 -14.94 -8.70
N SER A 104 1.13 -14.16 -8.57
CA SER A 104 -0.16 -14.34 -9.25
C SER A 104 -0.07 -14.48 -10.78
N LEU A 105 1.04 -14.06 -11.39
CA LEU A 105 1.29 -14.15 -12.83
C LEU A 105 2.19 -15.33 -13.23
N GLY A 106 2.57 -16.20 -12.30
CA GLY A 106 3.49 -17.31 -12.59
C GLY A 106 4.91 -16.89 -12.99
N VAL A 107 5.25 -15.61 -12.89
CA VAL A 107 6.59 -15.06 -13.09
C VAL A 107 7.45 -15.43 -11.88
N GLY A 108 8.67 -15.93 -12.06
CA GLY A 108 9.55 -16.25 -10.94
C GLY A 108 9.90 -15.02 -10.10
N ALA A 109 10.07 -15.19 -8.79
CA ALA A 109 10.39 -14.10 -7.88
C ALA A 109 11.60 -13.27 -8.37
N ASP A 110 12.60 -13.95 -8.91
CA ASP A 110 13.80 -13.37 -9.49
C ASP A 110 13.54 -12.50 -10.74
N VAL A 111 12.57 -12.88 -11.57
CA VAL A 111 12.20 -12.08 -12.75
C VAL A 111 11.43 -10.84 -12.33
N PHE A 112 10.48 -10.99 -11.42
CA PHE A 112 9.72 -9.84 -10.90
C PHE A 112 10.62 -8.85 -10.18
N GLY A 113 11.53 -9.33 -9.31
CA GLY A 113 12.48 -8.48 -8.63
C GLY A 113 13.30 -7.63 -9.58
N LYS A 114 13.89 -8.24 -10.63
CA LYS A 114 14.66 -7.49 -11.64
C LYS A 114 13.84 -6.47 -12.42
N VAL A 115 12.56 -6.77 -12.67
CA VAL A 115 11.65 -5.80 -13.31
C VAL A 115 11.37 -4.63 -12.39
N ALA A 116 11.06 -4.91 -11.13
CA ALA A 116 10.78 -3.88 -10.13
C ALA A 116 12.01 -2.99 -9.85
N GLU A 117 13.21 -3.57 -9.77
CA GLU A 117 14.47 -2.83 -9.60
C GLU A 117 14.79 -1.90 -10.77
N GLY A 118 14.26 -2.18 -11.97
CA GLY A 118 14.38 -1.30 -13.14
C GLY A 118 13.40 -0.12 -13.17
N ILE A 119 12.42 -0.10 -12.26
CA ILE A 119 11.41 0.97 -12.19
C ILE A 119 11.95 2.12 -11.34
N VAL A 120 11.86 3.32 -11.89
CA VAL A 120 12.23 4.57 -11.20
C VAL A 120 11.03 5.49 -11.21
N ILE A 121 10.49 5.79 -10.02
CA ILE A 121 9.35 6.68 -9.84
C ILE A 121 9.85 8.06 -9.48
N LYS A 122 9.35 9.12 -10.13
CA LYS A 122 9.66 10.50 -9.76
C LYS A 122 8.38 11.21 -9.31
N THR A 123 8.37 11.61 -8.04
CA THR A 123 7.23 12.24 -7.38
C THR A 123 7.55 13.70 -7.08
N GLN A 124 6.66 14.60 -7.45
CA GLN A 124 6.74 16.01 -7.06
C GLN A 124 5.95 16.24 -5.77
N THR A 125 6.54 17.01 -4.86
CA THR A 125 5.87 17.53 -3.65
C THR A 125 5.91 19.06 -3.64
N ASN A 126 5.10 19.69 -2.79
CA ASN A 126 5.28 21.09 -2.45
C ASN A 126 6.41 21.29 -1.41
N GLU A 127 6.60 22.53 -0.94
CA GLU A 127 7.63 22.91 0.05
C GLU A 127 7.45 22.25 1.42
N PHE A 128 6.28 21.74 1.74
CA PHE A 128 6.00 21.03 2.99
C PHE A 128 6.22 19.52 2.87
N GLY A 129 6.47 19.00 1.67
CA GLY A 129 6.57 17.56 1.40
C GLY A 129 5.23 16.91 0.99
N THR A 130 4.15 17.69 0.85
CA THR A 130 2.86 17.17 0.40
C THR A 130 2.93 16.75 -1.07
N VAL A 131 2.58 15.50 -1.36
CA VAL A 131 2.61 14.93 -2.70
C VAL A 131 1.67 15.68 -3.65
N GLN A 132 2.19 16.09 -4.81
CA GLN A 132 1.45 16.76 -5.88
C GLN A 132 1.15 15.82 -7.06
N GLY A 133 1.96 14.81 -7.28
CA GLY A 133 1.78 13.81 -8.32
C GLY A 133 3.10 13.26 -8.86
N LEU A 134 2.99 12.44 -9.91
CA LEU A 134 4.15 11.90 -10.62
C LEU A 134 4.59 12.85 -11.75
N VAL A 135 5.90 12.95 -11.97
CA VAL A 135 6.47 13.77 -13.04
C VAL A 135 7.01 12.94 -14.22
N ASN A 136 7.03 11.62 -14.12
CA ASN A 136 7.59 10.74 -15.15
C ASN A 136 6.64 9.62 -15.62
N VAL A 137 5.34 9.88 -15.67
CA VAL A 137 4.32 8.88 -16.08
C VAL A 137 4.60 8.31 -17.46
N GLU A 138 5.08 9.12 -18.41
CA GLU A 138 5.42 8.68 -19.76
C GLU A 138 6.60 7.70 -19.76
N GLU A 139 7.68 8.00 -18.98
CA GLU A 139 8.83 7.11 -18.82
C GLU A 139 8.41 5.75 -18.22
N LEU A 140 7.54 5.78 -17.19
CA LEU A 140 6.99 4.59 -16.57
C LEU A 140 6.12 3.78 -17.52
N THR A 141 5.30 4.45 -18.34
CA THR A 141 4.47 3.81 -19.36
C THR A 141 5.34 3.04 -20.36
N GLU A 142 6.41 3.66 -20.86
CA GLU A 142 7.30 3.01 -21.82
C GLU A 142 8.10 1.86 -21.18
N ALA A 143 8.53 2.00 -19.93
CA ALA A 143 9.18 0.92 -19.17
C ALA A 143 8.25 -0.28 -19.00
N LEU A 144 6.99 -0.05 -18.64
CA LEU A 144 5.98 -1.12 -18.51
C LEU A 144 5.70 -1.81 -19.84
N LYS A 145 5.56 -1.08 -20.95
CA LYS A 145 5.38 -1.68 -22.28
C LYS A 145 6.53 -2.60 -22.70
N GLN A 146 7.76 -2.29 -22.27
CA GLN A 146 8.92 -3.15 -22.51
C GLN A 146 8.96 -4.37 -21.61
N THR A 147 8.42 -4.27 -20.39
CA THR A 147 8.50 -5.31 -19.35
C THR A 147 7.35 -6.32 -19.43
N ILE A 148 6.14 -5.88 -19.83
CA ILE A 148 4.95 -6.73 -19.95
C ILE A 148 5.21 -7.96 -20.85
N PRO A 149 5.81 -7.84 -22.05
CA PRO A 149 6.11 -9.02 -22.89
C PRO A 149 7.03 -10.02 -22.19
N LEU A 150 8.04 -9.57 -21.44
CA LEU A 150 8.97 -10.42 -20.71
C LEU A 150 8.25 -11.18 -19.59
N SER A 151 7.38 -10.48 -18.87
CA SER A 151 6.56 -11.08 -17.80
C SER A 151 5.58 -12.12 -18.35
N VAL A 152 4.92 -11.83 -19.47
CA VAL A 152 4.03 -12.77 -20.17
C VAL A 152 4.80 -14.00 -20.65
N ASP A 153 5.98 -13.83 -21.25
CA ASP A 153 6.81 -14.94 -21.70
C ASP A 153 7.24 -15.85 -20.53
N ALA A 154 7.65 -15.25 -19.42
CA ALA A 154 8.02 -16.01 -18.22
C ALA A 154 6.82 -16.74 -17.60
N ALA A 155 5.63 -16.17 -17.63
CA ALA A 155 4.40 -16.80 -17.16
C ALA A 155 4.00 -17.99 -18.06
N LEU A 156 4.01 -17.79 -19.38
CA LEU A 156 3.64 -18.82 -20.35
C LEU A 156 4.61 -20.00 -20.36
N ALA A 157 5.90 -19.77 -20.09
CA ALA A 157 6.92 -20.83 -20.02
C ALA A 157 6.64 -21.86 -18.92
N ARG A 158 5.83 -21.52 -17.92
CA ARG A 158 5.49 -22.38 -16.78
C ARG A 158 4.13 -23.06 -16.88
N GLN A 159 3.31 -22.65 -17.83
CA GLN A 159 1.97 -23.18 -18.02
C GLN A 159 1.94 -24.34 -19.03
N ASP A 160 1.02 -25.27 -18.80
CA ASP A 160 0.76 -26.34 -19.77
C ASP A 160 0.15 -25.74 -21.05
N LYS A 161 0.82 -25.97 -22.20
CA LYS A 161 0.37 -25.48 -23.49
C LYS A 161 -1.04 -25.96 -23.86
N LYS A 162 -1.46 -27.12 -23.33
CA LYS A 162 -2.79 -27.66 -23.57
C LYS A 162 -3.84 -26.82 -22.86
N VAL A 163 -3.59 -26.48 -21.62
CA VAL A 163 -4.47 -25.61 -20.82
C VAL A 163 -4.60 -24.21 -21.45
N LEU A 164 -3.48 -23.62 -21.89
CA LEU A 164 -3.51 -22.32 -22.57
C LEU A 164 -4.34 -22.35 -23.84
N LYS A 165 -4.23 -23.43 -24.62
CA LYS A 165 -5.02 -23.59 -25.84
C LYS A 165 -6.51 -23.81 -25.57
N GLU A 166 -6.84 -24.58 -24.55
CA GLU A 166 -8.24 -24.82 -24.13
C GLU A 166 -8.91 -23.53 -23.63
N LEU A 167 -8.13 -22.65 -22.95
CA LEU A 167 -8.60 -21.35 -22.50
C LEU A 167 -8.57 -20.26 -23.60
N GLY A 168 -8.12 -20.58 -24.81
CA GLY A 168 -8.00 -19.62 -25.91
C GLY A 168 -6.98 -18.48 -25.65
N LEU A 169 -6.09 -18.65 -24.65
CA LEU A 169 -5.11 -17.65 -24.28
C LEU A 169 -3.94 -17.64 -25.27
N THR A 170 -3.71 -16.50 -25.89
CA THR A 170 -2.57 -16.30 -26.78
C THR A 170 -1.58 -15.32 -26.15
N ARG A 171 -0.28 -15.48 -26.47
CA ARG A 171 0.77 -14.56 -26.03
C ARG A 171 0.42 -13.11 -26.34
N GLN A 172 0.03 -12.82 -27.58
CA GLN A 172 -0.30 -11.46 -28.01
C GLN A 172 -1.54 -10.94 -27.28
N GLY A 173 -2.59 -11.74 -27.15
CA GLY A 173 -3.80 -11.35 -26.42
C GLY A 173 -3.54 -11.00 -24.96
N LEU A 174 -2.63 -11.74 -24.28
CA LEU A 174 -2.22 -11.41 -22.92
C LEU A 174 -1.42 -10.09 -22.87
N ILE A 175 -0.47 -9.90 -23.79
CA ILE A 175 0.31 -8.65 -23.88
C ILE A 175 -0.64 -7.46 -24.11
N ASP A 176 -1.58 -7.56 -25.05
CA ASP A 176 -2.51 -6.49 -25.37
C ASP A 176 -3.40 -6.17 -24.15
N THR A 177 -3.94 -7.21 -23.48
CA THR A 177 -4.77 -7.03 -22.29
C THR A 177 -4.01 -6.36 -21.15
N TYR A 178 -2.81 -6.85 -20.81
CA TYR A 178 -2.03 -6.24 -19.74
C TYR A 178 -1.54 -4.83 -20.09
N THR A 179 -1.18 -4.59 -21.35
CA THR A 179 -0.79 -3.26 -21.80
C THR A 179 -1.96 -2.28 -21.68
N GLU A 180 -3.15 -2.68 -22.12
CA GLU A 180 -4.35 -1.85 -22.00
C GLU A 180 -4.71 -1.55 -20.54
N GLN A 181 -4.55 -2.50 -19.64
CA GLN A 181 -4.91 -2.34 -18.23
C GLN A 181 -3.86 -1.59 -17.43
N LEU A 182 -2.58 -1.95 -17.57
CA LEU A 182 -1.50 -1.46 -16.70
C LEU A 182 -0.84 -0.18 -17.20
N CYS A 183 -0.89 0.11 -18.51
CA CYS A 183 -0.25 1.29 -19.09
C CYS A 183 -1.16 2.53 -19.16
N ARG A 184 -2.30 2.53 -18.48
CA ARG A 184 -3.15 3.72 -18.31
C ARG A 184 -2.48 4.68 -17.34
N PRO A 185 -2.39 5.99 -17.67
CA PRO A 185 -1.77 6.97 -16.78
C PRO A 185 -2.32 6.97 -15.37
N GLU A 186 -3.64 6.79 -15.22
CA GLU A 186 -4.31 6.74 -13.92
C GLU A 186 -3.89 5.49 -13.13
N THR A 187 -3.81 4.33 -13.78
CA THR A 187 -3.39 3.07 -13.15
C THR A 187 -1.94 3.16 -12.68
N ILE A 188 -1.06 3.69 -13.52
CA ILE A 188 0.36 3.91 -13.19
C ILE A 188 0.48 4.86 -12.00
N THR A 189 -0.24 5.98 -12.06
CA THR A 189 -0.20 7.01 -11.01
C THR A 189 -0.65 6.42 -9.66
N LEU A 190 -1.77 5.72 -9.63
CA LEU A 190 -2.26 5.09 -8.40
C LEU A 190 -1.27 4.06 -7.86
N ALA A 191 -0.83 3.12 -8.70
CA ALA A 191 0.09 2.06 -8.27
C ALA A 191 1.42 2.61 -7.73
N CYS A 192 1.99 3.63 -8.38
CA CYS A 192 3.24 4.24 -7.95
C CYS A 192 3.08 5.11 -6.69
N LEU A 193 1.94 5.79 -6.54
CA LEU A 193 1.69 6.60 -5.36
C LEU A 193 1.37 5.76 -4.12
N ASP A 194 0.84 4.54 -4.26
CA ASP A 194 0.62 3.61 -3.14
C ASP A 194 1.91 3.30 -2.36
N ASP A 195 3.05 3.44 -3.00
CA ASP A 195 4.36 3.24 -2.36
C ASP A 195 4.92 4.50 -1.67
N VAL A 196 4.49 5.68 -2.08
CA VAL A 196 4.98 6.97 -1.59
C VAL A 196 4.04 7.62 -0.58
N LEU A 197 2.73 7.60 -0.88
CA LEU A 197 1.71 8.27 -0.07
C LEU A 197 1.70 7.84 1.41
N PRO A 198 1.84 6.54 1.77
CA PRO A 198 1.81 6.17 3.17
C PRO A 198 2.89 6.83 4.02
N LEU A 199 4.05 7.14 3.41
CA LEU A 199 5.17 7.77 4.09
C LEU A 199 5.07 9.30 4.15
N LEU A 200 4.32 9.91 3.22
CA LEU A 200 4.22 11.37 3.09
C LEU A 200 2.80 11.91 3.35
N PHE A 201 1.88 11.05 3.79
CA PHE A 201 0.45 11.41 3.91
C PHE A 201 0.18 12.61 4.82
N TYR A 202 0.92 12.72 5.91
CA TYR A 202 0.71 13.78 6.89
C TYR A 202 1.52 15.06 6.62
N HIS A 203 2.37 15.09 5.58
CA HIS A 203 3.16 16.26 5.24
C HIS A 203 2.29 17.44 4.81
N GLY A 204 2.59 18.61 5.36
CA GLY A 204 1.80 19.82 5.22
C GLY A 204 0.68 19.98 6.28
N ALA A 205 0.37 18.94 7.03
CA ALA A 205 -0.63 19.02 8.08
C ALA A 205 -0.11 19.75 9.33
N ARG A 206 -0.99 20.52 9.97
CA ARG A 206 -0.78 21.04 11.32
C ARG A 206 -1.78 20.36 12.24
N LEU A 207 -1.28 19.60 13.18
CA LEU A 207 -2.05 18.71 14.03
C LEU A 207 -1.96 19.17 15.49
N SER A 208 -3.09 19.24 16.18
CA SER A 208 -3.14 19.39 17.62
C SER A 208 -2.78 18.06 18.28
N LEU A 209 -2.05 18.11 19.39
CA LEU A 209 -1.72 16.90 20.15
C LEU A 209 -2.93 16.28 20.85
N LYS A 210 -4.05 17.01 20.94
CA LYS A 210 -5.25 16.62 21.73
C LYS A 210 -6.46 16.32 20.88
N ASP A 211 -6.42 16.68 19.60
CA ASP A 211 -7.57 16.56 18.72
C ASP A 211 -7.50 15.27 17.88
N GLU A 212 -8.66 14.73 17.59
CA GLU A 212 -8.85 13.68 16.60
C GLU A 212 -9.40 14.30 15.31
N TYR A 213 -8.93 13.81 14.18
CA TYR A 213 -9.28 14.29 12.84
C TYR A 213 -9.95 13.18 12.06
N THR A 214 -10.87 13.56 11.17
CA THR A 214 -11.52 12.64 10.25
C THR A 214 -11.31 13.12 8.83
N VAL A 215 -10.88 12.21 7.95
CA VAL A 215 -10.76 12.46 6.51
C VAL A 215 -11.50 11.37 5.74
N LYS A 216 -12.18 11.77 4.67
CA LYS A 216 -12.79 10.82 3.73
C LYS A 216 -11.75 10.30 2.77
N GLN A 217 -11.66 8.99 2.68
CA GLN A 217 -10.77 8.29 1.74
C GLN A 217 -11.55 7.33 0.85
N GLU A 218 -11.02 7.15 -0.34
CA GLU A 218 -11.43 6.08 -1.26
C GLU A 218 -10.41 4.95 -1.18
N LEU A 219 -10.88 3.77 -0.77
CA LEU A 219 -10.05 2.58 -0.73
C LEU A 219 -10.37 1.68 -1.91
N HIS A 220 -9.33 1.11 -2.49
CA HIS A 220 -9.52 0.03 -3.45
C HIS A 220 -10.15 -1.18 -2.77
N ASN A 221 -11.03 -1.84 -3.51
CA ASN A 221 -11.68 -3.04 -3.05
C ASN A 221 -10.64 -4.11 -2.65
N PRO A 222 -10.69 -4.66 -1.41
CA PRO A 222 -9.74 -5.66 -0.94
C PRO A 222 -9.95 -7.05 -1.58
N PHE A 223 -11.09 -7.29 -2.23
CA PHE A 223 -11.39 -8.57 -2.86
C PHE A 223 -10.83 -8.64 -4.28
N PRO A 224 -10.26 -9.79 -4.68
CA PRO A 224 -9.72 -9.96 -6.02
C PRO A 224 -10.79 -9.87 -7.12
N ASN A 225 -10.38 -9.40 -8.29
CA ASN A 225 -11.21 -9.29 -9.50
C ASN A 225 -12.45 -8.39 -9.38
N THR A 226 -12.49 -7.51 -8.39
CA THR A 226 -13.57 -6.54 -8.21
C THR A 226 -13.16 -5.15 -8.67
N LYS A 227 -14.16 -4.37 -9.09
CA LYS A 227 -14.00 -2.98 -9.51
C LYS A 227 -14.62 -2.06 -8.45
N GLY A 228 -14.20 -0.80 -8.47
CA GLY A 228 -14.77 0.22 -7.61
C GLY A 228 -13.95 0.49 -6.35
N THR A 229 -14.39 1.50 -5.62
CA THR A 229 -13.76 2.00 -4.39
C THR A 229 -14.79 2.00 -3.27
N ILE A 230 -14.30 1.86 -2.06
CA ILE A 230 -15.08 1.95 -0.82
C ILE A 230 -14.77 3.29 -0.19
N GLN A 231 -15.79 4.11 0.06
CA GLN A 231 -15.65 5.35 0.81
C GLN A 231 -15.54 5.02 2.30
N VAL A 232 -14.51 5.56 2.95
CA VAL A 232 -14.29 5.38 4.39
C VAL A 232 -14.04 6.71 5.07
N ASP A 233 -14.47 6.84 6.30
CA ASP A 233 -14.06 7.90 7.20
C ASP A 233 -12.85 7.38 8.02
N MET A 234 -11.66 7.88 7.69
CA MET A 234 -10.44 7.55 8.42
C MET A 234 -10.23 8.56 9.54
N ASN A 235 -10.22 8.08 10.77
CA ASN A 235 -9.87 8.86 11.94
C ASN A 235 -8.37 8.79 12.19
N PHE A 236 -7.74 9.91 12.57
CA PHE A 236 -6.34 9.93 12.94
C PHE A 236 -6.07 10.98 14.03
N TRP A 237 -5.02 10.73 14.82
CA TRP A 237 -4.62 11.58 15.94
C TRP A 237 -3.12 11.43 16.22
N VAL A 238 -2.57 12.40 16.92
CA VAL A 238 -1.20 12.33 17.43
C VAL A 238 -1.19 11.51 18.72
N ASP A 239 -0.29 10.51 18.79
CA ASP A 239 -0.07 9.75 20.02
C ASP A 239 0.88 10.51 20.92
N GLU A 240 0.34 11.21 21.94
CA GLU A 240 1.13 12.04 22.88
C GLU A 240 2.13 11.21 23.68
N GLU A 241 1.83 9.95 24.00
CA GLU A 241 2.71 9.11 24.82
C GLU A 241 3.97 8.65 24.05
N LEU A 242 3.85 8.50 22.75
CA LEU A 242 4.93 8.07 21.88
C LEU A 242 5.63 9.22 21.16
N SER A 243 5.06 10.42 21.15
CA SER A 243 5.64 11.61 20.54
C SER A 243 6.52 12.37 21.52
N ASP A 244 7.58 12.99 21.01
CA ASP A 244 8.46 13.86 21.79
C ASP A 244 8.94 15.07 20.94
N SER A 245 9.92 15.83 21.42
CA SER A 245 10.45 17.00 20.69
C SER A 245 11.25 16.62 19.44
N THR A 246 11.53 15.36 19.21
CA THR A 246 12.34 14.86 18.07
C THR A 246 11.53 14.09 17.05
N SER A 247 10.43 13.46 17.48
CA SER A 247 9.58 12.69 16.59
C SER A 247 8.10 12.82 16.98
N VAL A 248 7.23 12.72 15.97
CA VAL A 248 5.79 12.62 16.14
C VAL A 248 5.30 11.25 15.67
N VAL A 249 4.45 10.62 16.47
CA VAL A 249 3.75 9.40 16.11
C VAL A 249 2.28 9.74 15.85
N ILE A 250 1.81 9.43 14.64
CA ILE A 250 0.41 9.65 14.23
C ILE A 250 -0.21 8.28 14.03
N ARG A 251 -1.33 8.04 14.69
CA ARG A 251 -2.13 6.83 14.52
C ARG A 251 -3.32 7.10 13.64
N SER A 252 -3.76 6.08 12.91
CA SER A 252 -5.04 6.13 12.21
C SER A 252 -5.82 4.83 12.31
N TYR A 253 -7.13 4.96 12.16
CA TYR A 253 -8.07 3.84 12.18
C TYR A 253 -9.27 4.13 11.29
N PHE A 254 -9.73 3.09 10.58
CA PHE A 254 -11.06 3.08 9.99
C PHE A 254 -11.68 1.68 10.08
N GLN A 255 -12.99 1.67 9.96
CA GLN A 255 -13.76 0.42 9.86
C GLN A 255 -14.81 0.56 8.76
N VAL A 256 -15.02 -0.53 8.02
CA VAL A 256 -16.08 -0.68 7.03
C VAL A 256 -17.01 -1.79 7.51
N ASP A 257 -18.28 -1.47 7.64
CA ASP A 257 -19.30 -2.40 8.09
C ASP A 257 -19.72 -3.38 6.99
N ASN A 258 -20.58 -4.33 7.37
CA ASN A 258 -21.09 -5.34 6.45
C ASN A 258 -22.00 -4.78 5.36
N GLU A 259 -22.73 -3.70 5.61
CA GLU A 259 -23.63 -3.08 4.62
C GLU A 259 -22.79 -2.55 3.43
N ALA A 260 -21.67 -1.90 3.71
CA ALA A 260 -20.76 -1.40 2.70
C ALA A 260 -19.90 -2.50 2.05
N MET A 261 -19.49 -3.55 2.81
CA MET A 261 -18.58 -4.59 2.33
C MET A 261 -19.26 -5.73 1.57
N THR A 262 -20.48 -6.11 1.92
CA THR A 262 -21.17 -7.26 1.33
C THR A 262 -21.33 -7.16 -0.20
N PRO A 263 -21.67 -6.00 -0.81
CA PRO A 263 -21.74 -5.87 -2.27
C PRO A 263 -20.42 -6.21 -2.97
N PHE A 264 -19.28 -5.87 -2.37
CA PHE A 264 -17.97 -6.15 -2.95
C PHE A 264 -17.58 -7.63 -2.80
N LEU A 265 -17.90 -8.26 -1.68
CA LEU A 265 -17.78 -9.71 -1.51
C LEU A 265 -18.57 -10.45 -2.58
N ARG A 266 -19.84 -10.05 -2.77
CA ARG A 266 -20.72 -10.61 -3.79
C ARG A 266 -20.12 -10.47 -5.20
N GLU A 267 -19.64 -9.28 -5.57
CA GLU A 267 -19.00 -9.05 -6.87
C GLU A 267 -17.79 -9.94 -7.09
N SER A 268 -16.95 -10.09 -6.07
CA SER A 268 -15.79 -10.99 -6.12
C SER A 268 -16.19 -12.44 -6.35
N MET A 269 -17.17 -12.94 -5.59
CA MET A 269 -17.67 -14.30 -5.72
C MET A 269 -18.30 -14.53 -7.10
N LEU A 270 -19.07 -13.57 -7.61
CA LEU A 270 -19.65 -13.62 -8.95
C LEU A 270 -18.58 -13.63 -10.04
N SER A 271 -17.55 -12.78 -9.92
CA SER A 271 -16.43 -12.74 -10.86
C SER A 271 -15.65 -14.07 -10.92
N MET A 272 -15.41 -14.68 -9.77
CA MET A 272 -14.75 -15.99 -9.69
C MET A 272 -15.62 -17.10 -10.30
N THR A 273 -16.94 -17.07 -10.04
CA THR A 273 -17.87 -18.08 -10.53
C THR A 273 -18.11 -17.95 -12.03
N THR A 274 -18.24 -16.71 -12.56
CA THR A 274 -18.48 -16.46 -13.99
C THR A 274 -17.32 -16.91 -14.89
N SER A 275 -16.10 -17.02 -14.35
CA SER A 275 -14.96 -17.55 -15.10
C SER A 275 -15.03 -19.05 -15.39
N VAL A 276 -15.96 -19.78 -14.75
CA VAL A 276 -16.15 -21.24 -14.84
C VAL A 276 -17.59 -21.64 -15.17
N ILE A 277 -18.44 -20.70 -15.64
CA ILE A 277 -19.84 -21.01 -15.99
C ILE A 277 -19.91 -21.98 -17.18
N PRO A 278 -20.62 -23.12 -17.05
CA PRO A 278 -20.88 -24.02 -18.17
C PRO A 278 -21.72 -23.35 -19.26
N GLU A 279 -21.52 -23.75 -20.52
CA GLU A 279 -22.38 -23.30 -21.63
C GLU A 279 -23.86 -23.51 -21.32
N GLY A 280 -24.65 -22.44 -21.43
CA GLY A 280 -26.11 -22.48 -21.27
C GLY A 280 -26.64 -21.90 -19.94
N ILE A 281 -25.79 -21.52 -18.99
CA ILE A 281 -26.18 -20.81 -17.77
C ILE A 281 -25.85 -19.32 -17.92
N SER A 282 -26.81 -18.44 -17.61
CA SER A 282 -26.56 -16.99 -17.67
C SER A 282 -25.89 -16.47 -16.41
N ALA A 283 -25.09 -15.40 -16.53
CA ALA A 283 -24.49 -14.73 -15.38
C ALA A 283 -25.56 -14.18 -14.41
N GLU A 284 -26.76 -13.87 -14.92
CA GLU A 284 -27.90 -13.42 -14.09
C GLU A 284 -28.46 -14.55 -13.20
N GLU A 285 -28.56 -15.77 -13.73
CA GLU A 285 -28.99 -16.94 -12.95
C GLU A 285 -27.97 -17.27 -11.85
N VAL A 286 -26.68 -17.28 -12.20
CA VAL A 286 -25.61 -17.46 -11.23
C VAL A 286 -25.64 -16.38 -10.16
N GLY A 287 -25.89 -15.13 -10.53
CA GLY A 287 -26.03 -14.03 -9.58
C GLY A 287 -27.18 -14.24 -8.59
N LYS A 288 -28.34 -14.71 -9.06
CA LYS A 288 -29.49 -15.00 -8.18
C LYS A 288 -29.24 -16.16 -7.22
N GLU A 289 -28.58 -17.23 -7.70
CA GLU A 289 -28.20 -18.36 -6.85
C GLU A 289 -27.18 -17.95 -5.80
N LEU A 290 -26.22 -17.10 -6.18
CA LEU A 290 -25.22 -16.54 -5.27
C LEU A 290 -25.87 -15.67 -4.19
N ASP A 291 -26.82 -14.78 -4.56
CA ASP A 291 -27.55 -13.96 -3.61
C ASP A 291 -28.35 -14.80 -2.62
N ALA A 292 -29.00 -15.86 -3.09
CA ALA A 292 -29.69 -16.80 -2.23
C ALA A 292 -28.72 -17.53 -1.29
N GLY A 293 -27.57 -17.97 -1.79
CA GLY A 293 -26.54 -18.64 -0.98
C GLY A 293 -25.92 -17.73 0.08
N ILE A 294 -25.62 -16.46 -0.27
CA ILE A 294 -25.11 -15.46 0.69
C ILE A 294 -26.17 -15.21 1.79
N ALA A 295 -27.43 -15.07 1.42
CA ALA A 295 -28.52 -14.85 2.37
C ALA A 295 -28.78 -16.07 3.25
N GLU A 296 -28.78 -17.29 2.70
CA GLU A 296 -28.99 -18.55 3.41
C GLU A 296 -27.85 -18.83 4.40
N ALA A 297 -26.58 -18.57 4.00
CA ALA A 297 -25.42 -18.74 4.84
C ALA A 297 -25.18 -17.58 5.82
N HIS A 298 -26.05 -16.57 5.85
CA HIS A 298 -25.89 -15.33 6.64
C HIS A 298 -24.49 -14.73 6.50
N MET A 299 -23.95 -14.71 5.27
CA MET A 299 -22.60 -14.21 5.03
C MET A 299 -22.51 -12.70 5.21
N LEU A 300 -21.59 -12.29 6.07
CA LEU A 300 -21.29 -10.89 6.35
C LEU A 300 -19.81 -10.65 6.12
N ALA A 301 -19.46 -9.48 5.60
CA ALA A 301 -18.05 -9.08 5.46
C ALA A 301 -17.84 -7.73 6.16
N THR A 302 -16.73 -7.61 6.88
CA THR A 302 -16.28 -6.35 7.50
C THR A 302 -14.80 -6.14 7.22
N MET A 303 -14.35 -4.90 7.30
CA MET A 303 -12.93 -4.57 7.19
C MET A 303 -12.55 -3.53 8.25
N GLU A 304 -11.39 -3.71 8.85
CA GLU A 304 -10.79 -2.71 9.73
C GLU A 304 -9.32 -2.50 9.35
N GLN A 305 -8.82 -1.30 9.57
CA GLN A 305 -7.42 -0.99 9.35
C GLN A 305 -6.92 -0.07 10.46
N PHE A 306 -5.74 -0.42 10.96
CA PHE A 306 -4.96 0.40 11.88
C PHE A 306 -3.64 0.77 11.23
N SER A 307 -3.16 1.99 11.43
CA SER A 307 -1.79 2.35 11.08
C SER A 307 -1.16 3.25 12.12
N ALA A 308 0.18 3.29 12.09
CA ALA A 308 1.00 4.22 12.85
C ALA A 308 2.14 4.70 11.97
N THR A 309 2.39 6.01 12.01
CA THR A 309 3.45 6.68 11.26
C THR A 309 4.30 7.47 12.23
N GLU A 310 5.59 7.19 12.31
CA GLU A 310 6.55 8.00 13.05
C GLU A 310 7.34 8.87 12.08
N ILE A 311 7.45 10.16 12.38
CA ILE A 311 8.13 11.15 11.55
C ILE A 311 9.16 11.86 12.40
N ASP A 312 10.41 11.89 11.91
CA ASP A 312 11.49 12.70 12.50
C ASP A 312 11.23 14.18 12.23
N LEU A 313 11.11 14.97 13.29
CA LEU A 313 10.75 16.38 13.19
C LEU A 313 11.91 17.29 12.72
N ALA A 314 13.14 16.80 12.71
CA ALA A 314 14.28 17.57 12.24
C ALA A 314 14.44 17.50 10.72
N THR A 315 14.14 16.36 10.14
CA THR A 315 14.29 16.11 8.69
C THR A 315 12.99 16.05 7.93
N GLY A 316 11.91 15.68 8.61
CA GLY A 316 10.63 15.38 7.99
C GLY A 316 10.57 14.00 7.34
N TRP A 317 11.59 13.14 7.46
CA TRP A 317 11.48 11.77 6.98
C TRP A 317 10.62 10.92 7.91
N THR A 318 9.75 10.10 7.33
CA THR A 318 9.08 9.04 8.07
C THR A 318 10.12 8.01 8.50
N THR A 319 10.25 7.78 9.81
CA THR A 319 11.21 6.82 10.34
C THR A 319 10.63 5.42 10.41
N GLN A 320 9.32 5.33 10.64
CA GLN A 320 8.60 4.07 10.64
C GLN A 320 7.15 4.28 10.19
N TRP A 321 6.66 3.36 9.37
CA TRP A 321 5.26 3.24 9.06
C TRP A 321 4.84 1.78 9.22
N TRP A 322 3.74 1.55 9.92
CA TRP A 322 3.13 0.25 10.12
C TRP A 322 1.66 0.31 9.78
N ASN A 323 1.16 -0.72 9.12
CA ASN A 323 -0.23 -0.86 8.74
C ASN A 323 -0.70 -2.29 8.92
N LYS A 324 -1.89 -2.47 9.48
CA LYS A 324 -2.54 -3.76 9.62
C LYS A 324 -3.98 -3.65 9.17
N ARG A 325 -4.33 -4.38 8.12
CA ARG A 325 -5.68 -4.50 7.60
C ARG A 325 -6.21 -5.89 7.89
N ARG A 326 -7.42 -5.97 8.41
CA ARG A 326 -8.15 -7.21 8.62
C ARG A 326 -9.46 -7.16 7.85
N VAL A 327 -9.71 -8.20 7.03
CA VAL A 327 -11.00 -8.47 6.40
C VAL A 327 -11.56 -9.72 7.07
N THR A 328 -12.76 -9.60 7.61
CA THR A 328 -13.45 -10.71 8.29
C THR A 328 -14.68 -11.09 7.48
N ILE A 329 -14.82 -12.38 7.17
CA ILE A 329 -16.02 -12.97 6.59
C ILE A 329 -16.61 -13.92 7.63
N THR A 330 -17.85 -13.64 8.03
CA THR A 330 -18.61 -14.47 8.97
C THR A 330 -19.75 -15.16 8.24
N SER A 331 -20.01 -16.42 8.55
CA SER A 331 -21.13 -17.21 8.06
C SER A 331 -21.64 -18.16 9.13
N ASP A 332 -22.71 -18.90 8.85
CA ASP A 332 -23.20 -19.97 9.78
C ASP A 332 -22.17 -21.07 10.03
N GLU A 333 -21.20 -21.23 9.13
CA GLU A 333 -20.11 -22.21 9.28
C GLU A 333 -18.95 -21.72 10.16
N GLY A 334 -18.92 -20.44 10.51
CA GLY A 334 -17.88 -19.81 11.32
C GLY A 334 -17.29 -18.55 10.69
N GLU A 335 -16.15 -18.12 11.22
CA GLU A 335 -15.46 -16.90 10.83
C GLU A 335 -14.13 -17.22 10.12
N THR A 336 -13.85 -16.50 9.03
CA THR A 336 -12.55 -16.53 8.34
C THR A 336 -12.00 -15.13 8.28
N GLN A 337 -10.71 -14.97 8.56
CA GLN A 337 -10.04 -13.68 8.51
C GLN A 337 -8.90 -13.69 7.51
N THR A 338 -8.73 -12.56 6.79
CA THR A 338 -7.51 -12.26 6.03
C THR A 338 -6.86 -11.05 6.68
N VAL A 339 -5.64 -11.21 7.17
CA VAL A 339 -4.87 -10.17 7.84
C VAL A 339 -3.67 -9.83 6.96
N ALA A 340 -3.63 -8.59 6.45
CA ALA A 340 -2.49 -8.05 5.74
C ALA A 340 -1.76 -7.06 6.65
N GLU A 341 -0.44 -7.25 6.80
CA GLU A 341 0.42 -6.39 7.62
C GLU A 341 1.58 -5.90 6.77
N LYS A 342 1.86 -4.60 6.83
CA LYS A 342 2.96 -3.96 6.11
C LYS A 342 3.76 -3.09 7.09
N GLU A 343 5.06 -3.21 7.06
CA GLU A 343 6.00 -2.43 7.85
C GLU A 343 7.06 -1.82 6.93
N VAL A 344 7.33 -0.54 7.15
CA VAL A 344 8.37 0.23 6.45
C VAL A 344 9.19 0.94 7.51
N THR A 345 10.49 0.71 7.51
CA THR A 345 11.40 1.28 8.51
C THR A 345 12.61 1.89 7.82
N ILE A 346 12.97 3.13 8.19
CA ILE A 346 14.20 3.77 7.70
C ILE A 346 15.42 3.03 8.25
N THR A 347 16.43 2.87 7.42
CA THR A 347 17.69 2.21 7.80
C THR A 347 18.83 3.21 7.77
N ASP A 348 19.81 3.01 8.65
CA ASP A 348 21.11 3.71 8.56
C ASP A 348 21.92 3.06 7.44
N GLU A 349 22.25 3.79 6.37
CA GLU A 349 23.31 3.38 5.44
C GLU A 349 24.69 3.69 5.99
#